data_820eda9a79688586abe05b8ae86cc3d3
#
_entry.id   820eda9a79688586abe05b8ae86cc3d3
#
_cell.length_a   1.000
_cell.length_b   1.000
_cell.length_c   1.000
_cell.angle_alpha   90.00
_cell.angle_beta   90.00
_cell.angle_gamma   90.00
#
_symmetry.space_group_name_H-M   'P 1'
#
loop_
_entity.id
_entity.type
_entity.pdbx_description
1 polymer ?
#
loop_
_entity_poly.entity_id
_entity_poly.type
_entity_poly.pdbx_seq_one_letter_code
_entity_poly.pdbx_strand_id
1 'polypeptide(L)'
;MIKLNPTSNPKNLIQTLSKDESFIVLQKLFRENPDLEKVICETALKVVSNVDAEKISNNLYNDLLSLDVDELYARSGNGRYGYVDPNEESWVMFEEVVEFYIGEMEKHHQRKLPHIVKEYCIGIINGLIKFSEEANTEFSEWVEDAPLDHIDYVIDCYEKTKPEAKDLDQIMSNVEEL
;
A
#
# COMPACT_ATOMS: atom_id res chain seq x y z
N MET A 1 32.50 0.20 -29.39
CA MET A 1 31.22 0.67 -29.96
C MET A 1 30.45 -0.54 -30.43
N ILE A 2 29.37 -0.92 -29.68
CA ILE A 2 28.45 -1.99 -30.11
C ILE A 2 27.55 -1.36 -31.19
N LYS A 3 27.70 -1.78 -32.45
CA LYS A 3 26.78 -1.35 -33.53
C LYS A 3 25.45 -2.07 -33.34
N LEU A 4 24.42 -1.34 -33.00
CA LEU A 4 23.05 -1.86 -33.03
C LEU A 4 22.73 -2.27 -34.48
N ASN A 5 22.19 -3.49 -34.62
CA ASN A 5 21.70 -3.98 -35.91
C ASN A 5 20.55 -3.07 -36.36
N PRO A 6 20.54 -2.55 -37.61
CA PRO A 6 19.57 -1.56 -38.08
C PRO A 6 18.08 -2.05 -38.12
N THR A 7 17.83 -3.33 -37.78
CA THR A 7 16.51 -3.94 -37.80
C THR A 7 15.82 -4.00 -36.43
N SER A 8 16.50 -3.66 -35.33
CA SER A 8 15.87 -3.63 -34.02
C SER A 8 15.26 -2.26 -33.74
N ASN A 9 13.93 -2.18 -33.72
CA ASN A 9 13.23 -0.97 -33.27
C ASN A 9 13.61 -0.69 -31.81
N PRO A 10 14.26 0.47 -31.50
CA PRO A 10 14.70 0.78 -30.13
C PRO A 10 13.58 0.73 -29.11
N LYS A 11 12.34 0.99 -29.52
CA LYS A 11 11.14 0.88 -28.66
C LYS A 11 10.89 -0.57 -28.19
N ASN A 12 11.10 -1.54 -29.09
CA ASN A 12 10.91 -2.95 -28.74
C ASN A 12 11.95 -3.42 -27.71
N LEU A 13 13.20 -2.94 -27.81
CA LEU A 13 14.24 -3.27 -26.84
C LEU A 13 13.86 -2.80 -25.44
N ILE A 14 13.40 -1.54 -25.31
CA ILE A 14 12.98 -0.99 -24.00
C ILE A 14 11.81 -1.79 -23.40
N GLN A 15 10.83 -2.19 -24.23
CA GLN A 15 9.67 -2.96 -23.77
C GLN A 15 9.99 -4.39 -23.33
N THR A 16 11.14 -4.94 -23.77
CA THR A 16 11.58 -6.31 -23.44
C THR A 16 12.55 -6.37 -22.27
N LEU A 17 12.98 -5.23 -21.72
CA LEU A 17 13.85 -5.20 -20.57
C LEU A 17 13.14 -5.75 -19.32
N SER A 18 13.85 -6.57 -18.56
CA SER A 18 13.43 -6.95 -17.22
C SER A 18 13.42 -5.74 -16.26
N LYS A 19 12.80 -5.89 -15.08
CA LYS A 19 12.82 -4.84 -14.05
C LYS A 19 14.23 -4.43 -13.66
N ASP A 20 15.12 -5.40 -13.47
CA ASP A 20 16.51 -5.16 -13.07
C ASP A 20 17.31 -4.47 -14.18
N GLU A 21 17.15 -4.90 -15.43
CA GLU A 21 17.80 -4.25 -16.58
C GLU A 21 17.30 -2.81 -16.75
N SER A 22 15.99 -2.58 -16.60
CA SER A 22 15.39 -1.24 -16.66
C SER A 22 15.94 -0.34 -15.56
N PHE A 23 16.11 -0.87 -14.34
CA PHE A 23 16.69 -0.13 -13.22
C PHE A 23 18.16 0.22 -13.48
N ILE A 24 18.96 -0.72 -14.01
CA ILE A 24 20.36 -0.47 -14.39
C ILE A 24 20.45 0.61 -15.48
N VAL A 25 19.57 0.56 -16.48
CA VAL A 25 19.52 1.59 -17.54
C VAL A 25 19.20 2.95 -16.94
N LEU A 26 18.19 3.03 -16.06
CA LEU A 26 17.80 4.27 -15.38
C LEU A 26 18.95 4.85 -14.55
N GLN A 27 19.64 4.01 -13.76
CA GLN A 27 20.80 4.44 -12.97
C GLN A 27 21.94 4.97 -13.83
N LYS A 28 22.20 4.33 -14.98
CA LYS A 28 23.23 4.82 -15.91
C LYS A 28 22.84 6.15 -16.55
N LEU A 29 21.58 6.30 -16.98
CA LEU A 29 21.08 7.56 -17.53
C LEU A 29 21.21 8.69 -16.53
N PHE A 30 20.81 8.46 -15.28
CA PHE A 30 20.90 9.45 -14.20
C PHE A 30 22.36 9.89 -13.95
N ARG A 31 23.30 8.93 -13.88
CA ARG A 31 24.71 9.19 -13.58
C ARG A 31 25.49 9.81 -14.74
N GLU A 32 25.20 9.38 -15.96
CA GLU A 32 26.01 9.73 -17.14
C GLU A 32 25.48 10.96 -17.89
N ASN A 33 24.25 11.41 -17.55
CA ASN A 33 23.59 12.52 -18.22
C ASN A 33 22.99 13.52 -17.22
N PRO A 34 23.78 14.45 -16.66
CA PRO A 34 23.28 15.41 -15.68
C PRO A 34 22.10 16.25 -16.17
N ASP A 35 22.02 16.52 -17.47
CA ASP A 35 20.89 17.26 -18.07
C ASP A 35 19.56 16.51 -17.98
N LEU A 36 19.58 15.18 -17.81
CA LEU A 36 18.39 14.34 -17.66
C LEU A 36 17.96 14.19 -16.21
N GLU A 37 18.78 14.57 -15.23
CA GLU A 37 18.50 14.41 -13.80
C GLU A 37 17.13 15.00 -13.44
N LYS A 38 16.89 16.27 -13.83
CA LYS A 38 15.64 16.97 -13.58
C LYS A 38 14.46 16.24 -14.20
N VAL A 39 14.56 15.81 -15.44
CA VAL A 39 13.48 15.13 -16.17
C VAL A 39 13.19 13.76 -15.54
N ILE A 40 14.21 13.03 -15.14
CA ILE A 40 14.07 11.72 -14.47
C ILE A 40 13.38 11.92 -13.12
N CYS A 41 13.82 12.89 -12.30
CA CYS A 41 13.21 13.19 -11.01
C CYS A 41 11.76 13.64 -11.13
N GLU A 42 11.44 14.55 -12.06
CA GLU A 42 10.06 15.00 -12.30
C GLU A 42 9.16 13.85 -12.78
N THR A 43 9.70 12.96 -13.63
CA THR A 43 8.97 11.80 -14.11
C THR A 43 8.73 10.79 -12.97
N ALA A 44 9.76 10.52 -12.17
CA ALA A 44 9.64 9.65 -11.00
C ALA A 44 8.60 10.20 -10.01
N LEU A 45 8.64 11.52 -9.72
CA LEU A 45 7.65 12.16 -8.86
C LEU A 45 6.23 11.99 -9.42
N LYS A 46 6.02 12.21 -10.71
CA LYS A 46 4.69 12.01 -11.34
C LYS A 46 4.19 10.58 -11.22
N VAL A 47 5.07 9.60 -11.37
CA VAL A 47 4.73 8.17 -11.25
C VAL A 47 4.33 7.82 -9.82
N VAL A 48 5.13 8.27 -8.82
CA VAL A 48 4.85 7.95 -7.41
C VAL A 48 3.74 8.82 -6.81
N SER A 49 3.44 9.98 -7.41
CA SER A 49 2.37 10.89 -6.95
C SER A 49 1.00 10.58 -7.56
N ASN A 50 0.91 9.61 -8.46
CA ASN A 50 -0.36 9.18 -9.01
C ASN A 50 -1.07 8.20 -8.07
N VAL A 51 -1.29 8.67 -6.84
CA VAL A 51 -1.94 7.96 -5.75
C VAL A 51 -3.26 8.67 -5.44
N ASP A 52 -4.30 7.89 -5.25
CA ASP A 52 -5.66 8.33 -5.02
C ASP A 52 -6.24 7.52 -3.84
N ALA A 53 -6.77 8.21 -2.84
CA ALA A 53 -7.34 7.60 -1.64
C ALA A 53 -8.47 6.61 -1.98
N GLU A 54 -9.32 6.92 -2.97
CA GLU A 54 -10.39 6.03 -3.42
C GLU A 54 -9.82 4.70 -3.96
N LYS A 55 -8.73 4.79 -4.73
CA LYS A 55 -8.08 3.59 -5.26
C LYS A 55 -7.44 2.75 -4.15
N ILE A 56 -6.81 3.39 -3.17
CA ILE A 56 -6.24 2.69 -2.00
C ILE A 56 -7.37 2.01 -1.23
N SER A 57 -8.45 2.72 -0.95
CA SER A 57 -9.64 2.21 -0.26
C SER A 57 -10.20 0.96 -0.96
N ASN A 58 -10.41 1.03 -2.28
CA ASN A 58 -10.93 -0.09 -3.05
C ASN A 58 -9.95 -1.28 -3.08
N ASN A 59 -8.64 -1.03 -3.16
CA ASN A 59 -7.65 -2.10 -3.14
C ASN A 59 -7.64 -2.79 -1.76
N LEU A 60 -7.55 -2.03 -0.67
CA LEU A 60 -7.59 -2.58 0.68
C LEU A 60 -8.87 -3.39 0.92
N TYR A 61 -10.03 -2.84 0.56
CA TYR A 61 -11.30 -3.53 0.65
C TYR A 61 -11.29 -4.88 -0.08
N ASN A 62 -10.79 -4.90 -1.33
CA ASN A 62 -10.73 -6.13 -2.12
C ASN A 62 -9.72 -7.13 -1.55
N ASP A 63 -8.57 -6.66 -1.04
CA ASP A 63 -7.57 -7.52 -0.43
C ASP A 63 -8.12 -8.17 0.85
N LEU A 64 -8.85 -7.40 1.68
CA LEU A 64 -9.55 -7.93 2.86
C LEU A 64 -10.67 -8.92 2.50
N LEU A 65 -11.43 -8.65 1.43
CA LEU A 65 -12.44 -9.60 0.92
C LEU A 65 -11.83 -10.89 0.38
N SER A 66 -10.55 -10.88 0.00
CA SER A 66 -9.85 -12.06 -0.50
C SER A 66 -9.36 -13.01 0.58
N LEU A 67 -9.46 -12.61 1.86
CA LEU A 67 -9.12 -13.47 2.98
C LEU A 67 -10.07 -14.66 3.06
N ASP A 68 -9.51 -15.84 3.25
CA ASP A 68 -10.21 -17.12 3.11
C ASP A 68 -10.23 -17.87 4.46
N VAL A 69 -11.39 -18.39 4.81
CA VAL A 69 -11.59 -19.21 6.01
C VAL A 69 -10.85 -20.54 5.93
N ASP A 70 -10.69 -21.12 4.74
CA ASP A 70 -9.89 -22.34 4.57
C ASP A 70 -8.41 -22.08 4.92
N GLU A 71 -7.88 -20.89 4.57
CA GLU A 71 -6.54 -20.47 4.98
C GLU A 71 -6.46 -20.22 6.49
N LEU A 72 -7.49 -19.60 7.10
CA LEU A 72 -7.58 -19.42 8.54
C LEU A 72 -7.49 -20.77 9.28
N TYR A 73 -8.26 -21.77 8.85
CA TYR A 73 -8.20 -23.09 9.45
C TYR A 73 -6.88 -23.81 9.18
N ALA A 74 -6.21 -23.53 8.06
CA ALA A 74 -4.89 -24.10 7.78
C ALA A 74 -3.79 -23.50 8.66
N ARG A 75 -3.94 -22.22 9.07
CA ARG A 75 -2.98 -21.52 9.95
C ARG A 75 -3.24 -21.77 11.44
N SER A 76 -4.49 -22.11 11.82
CA SER A 76 -4.93 -22.29 13.20
C SER A 76 -4.98 -23.75 13.63
N GLY A 77 -5.31 -24.01 14.93
CA GLY A 77 -5.44 -25.34 15.50
C GLY A 77 -4.14 -25.90 16.08
N ASN A 78 -4.04 -27.23 16.17
CA ASN A 78 -2.89 -27.91 16.78
C ASN A 78 -1.70 -27.97 15.81
N GLY A 79 -0.65 -27.18 16.08
CA GLY A 79 0.58 -27.18 15.33
C GLY A 79 1.78 -27.73 16.12
N ARG A 80 2.94 -27.79 15.46
CA ARG A 80 4.21 -28.24 16.08
C ARG A 80 4.62 -27.40 17.31
N TYR A 81 4.20 -26.15 17.35
CA TYR A 81 4.60 -25.17 18.38
C TYR A 81 3.50 -24.85 19.39
N GLY A 82 2.37 -25.55 19.33
CA GLY A 82 1.23 -25.35 20.21
C GLY A 82 -0.08 -25.19 19.46
N TYR A 83 -1.12 -24.82 20.20
CA TYR A 83 -2.43 -24.48 19.66
C TYR A 83 -2.48 -23.01 19.29
N VAL A 84 -2.97 -22.72 18.10
CA VAL A 84 -3.28 -21.37 17.61
C VAL A 84 -4.78 -21.22 17.56
N ASP A 85 -5.31 -20.23 18.28
CA ASP A 85 -6.74 -19.96 18.31
C ASP A 85 -7.19 -19.35 16.96
N PRO A 86 -8.25 -19.87 16.31
CA PRO A 86 -8.72 -19.28 15.06
C PRO A 86 -9.13 -17.81 15.15
N ASN A 87 -9.67 -17.35 16.31
CA ASN A 87 -10.02 -15.95 16.48
C ASN A 87 -8.76 -15.07 16.54
N GLU A 88 -7.71 -15.52 17.24
CA GLU A 88 -6.45 -14.79 17.26
C GLU A 88 -5.81 -14.76 15.86
N GLU A 89 -5.82 -15.89 15.16
CA GLU A 89 -5.23 -15.97 13.81
C GLU A 89 -6.00 -15.14 12.78
N SER A 90 -7.33 -15.03 12.89
CA SER A 90 -8.12 -14.20 11.98
C SER A 90 -7.74 -12.72 12.10
N TRP A 91 -7.47 -12.23 13.31
CA TRP A 91 -6.98 -10.89 13.53
C TRP A 91 -5.58 -10.69 12.95
N VAL A 92 -4.68 -11.66 13.13
CA VAL A 92 -3.35 -11.63 12.52
C VAL A 92 -3.43 -11.56 11.00
N MET A 93 -4.28 -12.36 10.37
CA MET A 93 -4.47 -12.33 8.91
C MET A 93 -5.01 -10.99 8.44
N PHE A 94 -5.96 -10.40 9.17
CA PHE A 94 -6.49 -9.07 8.89
C PHE A 94 -5.39 -8.00 9.03
N GLU A 95 -4.64 -8.02 10.12
CA GLU A 95 -3.53 -7.11 10.40
C GLU A 95 -2.45 -7.20 9.32
N GLU A 96 -2.09 -8.39 8.85
CA GLU A 96 -1.10 -8.58 7.77
C GLU A 96 -1.47 -7.78 6.51
N VAL A 97 -2.75 -7.73 6.16
CA VAL A 97 -3.23 -6.94 5.02
C VAL A 97 -3.14 -5.44 5.30
N VAL A 98 -3.63 -4.98 6.46
CA VAL A 98 -3.62 -3.54 6.82
C VAL A 98 -2.19 -3.02 6.94
N GLU A 99 -1.30 -3.77 7.58
CA GLU A 99 0.11 -3.44 7.75
C GLU A 99 0.86 -3.27 6.44
N PHE A 100 0.49 -4.00 5.38
CA PHE A 100 1.04 -3.77 4.05
C PHE A 100 0.80 -2.33 3.58
N TYR A 101 -0.43 -1.80 3.74
CA TYR A 101 -0.79 -0.44 3.34
C TYR A 101 -0.16 0.62 4.23
N ILE A 102 -0.07 0.37 5.55
CA ILE A 102 0.65 1.23 6.49
C ILE A 102 2.14 1.29 6.11
N GLY A 103 2.74 0.15 5.76
CA GLY A 103 4.12 0.10 5.29
C GLY A 103 4.37 0.89 4.00
N GLU A 104 3.42 0.92 3.06
CA GLU A 104 3.50 1.78 1.87
C GLU A 104 3.38 3.28 2.27
N MET A 105 2.48 3.63 3.20
CA MET A 105 2.37 4.98 3.76
C MET A 105 3.72 5.44 4.36
N GLU A 106 4.36 4.60 5.17
CA GLU A 106 5.66 4.89 5.78
C GLU A 106 6.78 5.07 4.74
N LYS A 107 6.81 4.26 3.68
CA LYS A 107 7.75 4.42 2.56
C LYS A 107 7.62 5.79 1.90
N HIS A 108 6.39 6.29 1.73
CA HIS A 108 6.15 7.61 1.18
C HIS A 108 6.54 8.73 2.17
N HIS A 109 6.39 8.51 3.47
CA HIS A 109 6.92 9.42 4.49
C HIS A 109 8.45 9.52 4.41
N GLN A 110 9.17 8.40 4.31
CA GLN A 110 10.63 8.38 4.13
C GLN A 110 11.07 9.11 2.84
N ARG A 111 10.24 9.09 1.79
CA ARG A 111 10.47 9.83 0.54
C ARG A 111 10.13 11.32 0.64
N LYS A 112 9.64 11.79 1.80
CA LYS A 112 9.21 13.18 2.04
C LYS A 112 8.09 13.65 1.10
N LEU A 113 7.09 12.80 0.92
CA LEU A 113 5.92 13.05 0.09
C LEU A 113 4.64 13.14 0.96
N PRO A 114 4.49 14.21 1.77
CA PRO A 114 3.44 14.28 2.81
C PRO A 114 2.02 14.20 2.25
N HIS A 115 1.78 14.74 1.06
CA HIS A 115 0.45 14.67 0.46
C HIS A 115 0.07 13.22 0.10
N ILE A 116 1.02 12.38 -0.33
CA ILE A 116 0.77 10.97 -0.62
C ILE A 116 0.55 10.19 0.67
N VAL A 117 1.31 10.52 1.72
CA VAL A 117 1.11 9.94 3.06
C VAL A 117 -0.32 10.18 3.54
N LYS A 118 -0.85 11.40 3.33
CA LYS A 118 -2.25 11.75 3.63
C LYS A 118 -3.24 10.94 2.82
N GLU A 119 -3.02 10.80 1.50
CA GLU A 119 -3.89 9.99 0.63
C GLU A 119 -3.93 8.52 1.07
N TYR A 120 -2.78 7.96 1.49
CA TYR A 120 -2.74 6.61 2.06
C TYR A 120 -3.52 6.51 3.35
N CYS A 121 -3.35 7.45 4.29
CA CYS A 121 -4.10 7.45 5.55
C CYS A 121 -5.61 7.47 5.30
N ILE A 122 -6.09 8.42 4.48
CA ILE A 122 -7.52 8.53 4.11
C ILE A 122 -8.00 7.26 3.41
N GLY A 123 -7.22 6.73 2.47
CA GLY A 123 -7.58 5.53 1.73
C GLY A 123 -7.67 4.28 2.59
N ILE A 124 -6.77 4.13 3.57
CA ILE A 124 -6.80 3.01 4.52
C ILE A 124 -8.05 3.12 5.39
N ILE A 125 -8.32 4.27 6.00
CA ILE A 125 -9.48 4.50 6.84
C ILE A 125 -10.78 4.21 6.07
N ASN A 126 -10.93 4.79 4.88
CA ASN A 126 -12.11 4.56 4.04
C ASN A 126 -12.27 3.09 3.62
N GLY A 127 -11.16 2.37 3.40
CA GLY A 127 -11.18 0.94 3.08
C GLY A 127 -11.63 0.08 4.25
N LEU A 128 -11.20 0.42 5.47
CA LEU A 128 -11.63 -0.23 6.71
C LEU A 128 -13.11 0.00 6.97
N ILE A 129 -13.59 1.24 6.86
CA ILE A 129 -15.00 1.59 7.02
C ILE A 129 -15.84 0.81 6.00
N LYS A 130 -15.45 0.86 4.73
CA LYS A 130 -16.15 0.13 3.68
C LYS A 130 -16.21 -1.37 3.94
N PHE A 131 -15.11 -1.95 4.47
CA PHE A 131 -15.11 -3.37 4.84
C PHE A 131 -16.08 -3.66 6.00
N SER A 132 -16.12 -2.82 7.04
CA SER A 132 -17.05 -3.01 8.17
C SER A 132 -18.52 -2.88 7.76
N GLU A 133 -18.82 -2.03 6.75
CA GLU A 133 -20.20 -1.77 6.33
C GLU A 133 -20.70 -2.75 5.25
N GLU A 134 -19.85 -3.14 4.32
CA GLU A 134 -20.25 -3.83 3.08
C GLU A 134 -19.80 -5.30 3.04
N ALA A 135 -18.79 -5.71 3.85
CA ALA A 135 -18.28 -7.07 3.77
C ALA A 135 -19.33 -8.07 4.29
N ASN A 136 -19.55 -9.12 3.48
CA ASN A 136 -20.46 -10.21 3.82
C ASN A 136 -19.81 -11.52 3.36
N THR A 137 -18.65 -11.83 3.93
CA THR A 137 -17.91 -13.08 3.69
C THR A 137 -17.86 -13.88 4.98
N GLU A 138 -17.64 -15.19 4.88
CA GLU A 138 -17.47 -16.03 6.07
C GLU A 138 -16.28 -15.54 6.92
N PHE A 139 -15.21 -15.03 6.29
CA PHE A 139 -14.07 -14.45 7.02
C PHE A 139 -14.42 -13.16 7.76
N SER A 140 -15.28 -12.29 7.21
CA SER A 140 -15.63 -11.02 7.85
C SER A 140 -16.37 -11.23 9.19
N GLU A 141 -17.05 -12.36 9.37
CA GLU A 141 -17.70 -12.71 10.65
C GLU A 141 -16.67 -12.97 11.78
N TRP A 142 -15.42 -13.36 11.42
CA TRP A 142 -14.34 -13.59 12.39
C TRP A 142 -13.66 -12.31 12.86
N VAL A 143 -13.82 -11.21 12.13
CA VAL A 143 -13.11 -9.94 12.35
C VAL A 143 -14.08 -8.74 12.39
N GLU A 144 -15.29 -8.93 12.88
CA GLU A 144 -16.37 -7.94 12.85
C GLU A 144 -15.95 -6.58 13.44
N ASP A 145 -15.25 -6.59 14.58
CA ASP A 145 -14.81 -5.37 15.28
C ASP A 145 -13.44 -4.85 14.79
N ALA A 146 -12.63 -5.70 14.15
CA ALA A 146 -11.26 -5.38 13.80
C ALA A 146 -11.10 -4.15 12.89
N PRO A 147 -11.95 -3.90 11.87
CA PRO A 147 -11.81 -2.73 11.01
C PRO A 147 -11.89 -1.41 11.78
N LEU A 148 -12.86 -1.27 12.68
CA LEU A 148 -13.06 -0.03 13.45
C LEU A 148 -11.97 0.15 14.50
N ASP A 149 -11.56 -0.92 15.18
CA ASP A 149 -10.47 -0.89 16.17
C ASP A 149 -9.12 -0.49 15.54
N HIS A 150 -8.92 -0.77 14.23
CA HIS A 150 -7.70 -0.40 13.54
C HIS A 150 -7.66 1.04 13.03
N ILE A 151 -8.77 1.77 12.99
CA ILE A 151 -8.80 3.18 12.55
C ILE A 151 -7.91 4.04 13.46
N ASP A 152 -8.03 3.90 14.76
CA ASP A 152 -7.21 4.65 15.72
C ASP A 152 -5.72 4.33 15.53
N TYR A 153 -5.39 3.08 15.29
CA TYR A 153 -4.01 2.67 15.02
C TYR A 153 -3.44 3.31 13.72
N VAL A 154 -4.26 3.38 12.66
CA VAL A 154 -3.87 4.04 11.40
C VAL A 154 -3.62 5.53 11.62
N ILE A 155 -4.48 6.19 12.40
CA ILE A 155 -4.33 7.61 12.78
C ILE A 155 -3.04 7.80 13.59
N ASP A 156 -2.77 6.97 14.57
CA ASP A 156 -1.54 6.99 15.36
C ASP A 156 -0.28 6.85 14.48
N CYS A 157 -0.33 5.96 13.48
CA CYS A 157 0.76 5.81 12.52
C CYS A 157 0.93 7.06 11.65
N TYR A 158 -0.17 7.69 11.23
CA TYR A 158 -0.12 8.94 10.49
C TYR A 158 0.42 10.09 11.34
N GLU A 159 0.01 10.23 12.61
CA GLU A 159 0.52 11.25 13.54
C GLU A 159 2.03 11.16 13.74
N LYS A 160 2.60 9.95 13.79
CA LYS A 160 4.06 9.74 13.86
C LYS A 160 4.81 10.35 12.68
N THR A 161 4.15 10.57 11.55
CA THR A 161 4.74 11.25 10.39
C THR A 161 4.83 12.77 10.56
N LYS A 162 4.24 13.32 11.63
CA LYS A 162 4.17 14.76 11.95
C LYS A 162 3.48 15.57 10.85
N PRO A 163 2.23 15.28 10.52
CA PRO A 163 1.46 16.00 9.51
C PRO A 163 1.22 17.46 9.92
N GLU A 164 0.77 18.28 8.98
CA GLU A 164 0.25 19.60 9.30
C GLU A 164 -1.06 19.46 10.10
N ALA A 165 -1.25 20.31 11.12
CA ALA A 165 -2.42 20.23 12.01
C ALA A 165 -3.75 20.24 11.24
N LYS A 166 -3.87 21.05 10.17
CA LYS A 166 -5.06 21.09 9.31
C LYS A 166 -5.38 19.76 8.63
N ASP A 167 -4.35 18.97 8.29
CA ASP A 167 -4.52 17.68 7.61
C ASP A 167 -5.00 16.62 8.61
N LEU A 168 -4.49 16.69 9.83
CA LEU A 168 -4.95 15.83 10.92
C LEU A 168 -6.40 16.15 11.31
N ASP A 169 -6.70 17.47 11.52
CA ASP A 169 -8.06 17.91 11.84
C ASP A 169 -9.08 17.47 10.78
N GLN A 170 -8.70 17.49 9.50
CA GLN A 170 -9.56 17.02 8.41
C GLN A 170 -9.84 15.50 8.49
N ILE A 171 -8.81 14.70 8.82
CA ILE A 171 -8.97 13.24 8.95
C ILE A 171 -9.85 12.93 10.15
N MET A 172 -9.58 13.56 11.31
CA MET A 172 -10.36 13.36 12.52
C MET A 172 -11.84 13.72 12.32
N SER A 173 -12.11 14.85 11.65
CA SER A 173 -13.51 15.27 11.37
C SER A 173 -14.25 14.25 10.50
N ASN A 174 -13.57 13.61 9.53
CA ASN A 174 -14.17 12.59 8.68
C ASN A 174 -14.50 11.31 9.47
N VAL A 175 -13.70 11.00 10.50
CA VAL A 175 -13.92 9.80 11.34
C VAL A 175 -15.01 10.04 12.39
N GLU A 176 -15.14 11.29 12.93
CA GLU A 176 -16.17 11.65 13.91
C GLU A 176 -17.60 11.68 13.32
N GLU A 177 -17.74 11.73 12.00
CA GLU A 177 -19.05 11.70 11.31
C GLU A 177 -19.59 10.28 11.08
N LEU A 178 -18.86 9.23 11.52
CA LEU A 178 -19.22 7.80 11.42
C LEU A 178 -19.90 7.30 12.68
#